data_013fb97dc2991dea799bfa218672b4cb
#
_entry.id   013fb97dc2991dea799bfa218672b4cb
#
_cell.length_a   1.000
_cell.length_b   1.000
_cell.length_c   1.000
_cell.angle_alpha   90.00
_cell.angle_beta   90.00
_cell.angle_gamma   90.00
#
_symmetry.space_group_name_H-M   'P 1'
#
loop_
_entity.id
_entity.type
_entity.pdbx_description
1 polymer ?
#
loop_
_entity_poly.entity_id
_entity_poly.type
_entity_poly.pdbx_seq_one_letter_code
_entity_poly.pdbx_strand_id
1 'polypeptide(L)'
;MLASVGHVKDLPKSKIGVDLENDFTPEYVVIRGKGKILSELYKAAKNSDVVYLAPDPDREGEAIAWHLADEIRPANSNIKRVLFNEITQRGITEAIANPTDLDKDKYDAQQTRRVLDRLVGYQISPILWTKVRRGLSAGR
;
A
#
# COMPACT_ATOMS: atom_id res chain seq x y z
N MET A 1 19.90 -1.91 2.41
CA MET A 1 18.52 -1.92 2.94
C MET A 1 17.97 -0.50 2.89
N LEU A 2 16.78 -0.31 2.36
CA LEU A 2 16.10 0.99 2.23
C LEU A 2 14.70 0.93 2.85
N ALA A 3 14.20 2.07 3.35
CA ALA A 3 12.89 2.16 3.95
C ALA A 3 11.95 3.03 3.09
N SER A 4 10.72 2.55 2.87
CA SER A 4 9.66 3.32 2.20
C SER A 4 9.01 4.38 3.10
N VAL A 5 9.21 4.23 4.41
CA VAL A 5 8.56 5.09 5.43
C VAL A 5 7.04 5.09 5.27
N GLY A 6 6.45 3.91 5.31
CA GLY A 6 5.00 3.69 5.17
C GLY A 6 4.52 3.61 3.71
N HIS A 7 3.27 3.96 3.47
CA HIS A 7 2.67 3.92 2.14
C HIS A 7 3.35 4.86 1.14
N VAL A 8 3.50 4.40 -0.10
CA VAL A 8 4.05 5.18 -1.23
C VAL A 8 2.97 5.61 -2.22
N LYS A 9 1.86 4.89 -2.26
CA LYS A 9 0.66 5.21 -3.06
C LYS A 9 -0.58 5.28 -2.18
N ASP A 10 -1.51 6.13 -2.56
CA ASP A 10 -2.84 6.22 -1.94
C ASP A 10 -3.84 6.79 -2.96
N LEU A 11 -5.13 6.77 -2.59
CA LEU A 11 -6.16 7.45 -3.35
C LEU A 11 -5.93 8.97 -3.33
N PRO A 12 -6.31 9.69 -4.40
CA PRO A 12 -6.15 11.15 -4.45
C PRO A 12 -6.86 11.84 -3.29
N LYS A 13 -6.28 12.91 -2.76
CA LYS A 13 -6.88 13.69 -1.66
C LYS A 13 -8.00 14.61 -2.12
N SER A 14 -7.90 15.12 -3.36
CA SER A 14 -8.79 16.15 -3.90
C SER A 14 -10.03 15.61 -4.60
N LYS A 15 -10.13 14.32 -4.85
CA LYS A 15 -11.25 13.67 -5.52
C LYS A 15 -11.55 12.30 -4.90
N ILE A 16 -12.70 11.71 -5.23
CA ILE A 16 -13.09 10.39 -4.71
C ILE A 16 -12.06 9.30 -5.06
N GLY A 17 -11.46 9.36 -6.26
CA GLY A 17 -10.41 8.44 -6.69
C GLY A 17 -10.86 7.00 -6.88
N VAL A 18 -12.17 6.78 -6.99
CA VAL A 18 -12.79 5.47 -7.22
C VAL A 18 -13.74 5.60 -8.40
N ASP A 19 -13.59 4.73 -9.40
CA ASP A 19 -14.49 4.68 -10.54
C ASP A 19 -15.79 3.96 -10.16
N LEU A 20 -16.85 4.74 -9.93
CA LEU A 20 -18.16 4.23 -9.48
C LEU A 20 -18.88 3.42 -10.57
N GLU A 21 -18.54 3.62 -11.83
CA GLU A 21 -19.19 2.98 -12.99
C GLU A 21 -18.46 1.72 -13.45
N ASN A 22 -17.18 1.55 -13.05
CA ASN A 22 -16.32 0.46 -13.46
C ASN A 22 -15.80 -0.34 -12.26
N ASP A 23 -16.66 -1.14 -11.63
CA ASP A 23 -16.36 -2.05 -10.51
C ASP A 23 -15.67 -1.38 -9.32
N PHE A 24 -15.91 -0.09 -9.07
CA PHE A 24 -15.28 0.68 -7.99
C PHE A 24 -13.76 0.62 -8.04
N THR A 25 -13.18 0.61 -9.24
CA THR A 25 -11.74 0.56 -9.44
C THR A 25 -11.04 1.77 -8.81
N PRO A 26 -10.11 1.56 -7.87
CA PRO A 26 -9.38 2.65 -7.23
C PRO A 26 -8.31 3.23 -8.16
N GLU A 27 -8.18 4.54 -8.13
CA GLU A 27 -7.11 5.28 -8.82
C GLU A 27 -6.03 5.63 -7.81
N TYR A 28 -4.98 4.82 -7.74
CA TYR A 28 -3.84 5.09 -6.87
C TYR A 28 -2.86 6.07 -7.49
N VAL A 29 -2.42 7.03 -6.70
CA VAL A 29 -1.39 8.02 -7.08
C VAL A 29 -0.23 7.98 -6.08
N VAL A 30 0.96 8.33 -6.54
CA VAL A 30 2.14 8.45 -5.67
C VAL A 30 1.90 9.57 -4.65
N ILE A 31 2.11 9.26 -3.39
CA ILE A 31 1.96 10.24 -2.30
C ILE A 31 3.00 11.35 -2.48
N ARG A 32 2.57 12.59 -2.33
CA ARG A 32 3.46 13.76 -2.39
C ARG A 32 4.65 13.59 -1.43
N GLY A 33 5.86 13.79 -1.94
CA GLY A 33 7.11 13.61 -1.19
C GLY A 33 7.71 12.21 -1.26
N LYS A 34 7.00 11.22 -1.80
CA LYS A 34 7.50 9.84 -1.94
C LYS A 34 8.25 9.57 -3.24
N GLY A 35 8.19 10.46 -4.21
CA GLY A 35 8.84 10.27 -5.52
C GLY A 35 10.36 10.06 -5.42
N LYS A 36 11.04 10.77 -4.53
CA LYS A 36 12.49 10.61 -4.29
C LYS A 36 12.81 9.21 -3.75
N ILE A 37 12.05 8.76 -2.74
CA ILE A 37 12.21 7.42 -2.13
C ILE A 37 11.97 6.33 -3.19
N LEU A 38 10.92 6.45 -4.00
CA LEU A 38 10.64 5.51 -5.09
C LEU A 38 11.75 5.48 -6.12
N SER A 39 12.32 6.63 -6.49
CA SER A 39 13.46 6.70 -7.40
C SER A 39 14.72 6.01 -6.84
N GLU A 40 15.00 6.17 -5.55
CA GLU A 40 16.11 5.49 -4.88
C GLU A 40 15.89 3.97 -4.82
N LEU A 41 14.67 3.54 -4.49
CA LEU A 41 14.27 2.13 -4.47
C LEU A 41 14.38 1.49 -5.86
N TYR A 42 13.93 2.19 -6.89
CA TYR A 42 14.02 1.74 -8.27
C TYR A 42 15.47 1.52 -8.71
N LYS A 43 16.35 2.48 -8.42
CA LYS A 43 17.79 2.36 -8.73
C LYS A 43 18.44 1.20 -7.98
N ALA A 44 18.12 1.02 -6.71
CA ALA A 44 18.63 -0.08 -5.91
C ALA A 44 18.13 -1.44 -6.44
N ALA A 45 16.86 -1.54 -6.81
CA ALA A 45 16.27 -2.74 -7.40
C ALA A 45 16.94 -3.11 -8.73
N LYS A 46 17.23 -2.13 -9.57
CA LYS A 46 17.92 -2.33 -10.85
C LYS A 46 19.32 -2.94 -10.69
N ASN A 47 20.00 -2.62 -9.59
CA ASN A 47 21.36 -3.09 -9.29
C ASN A 47 21.39 -4.33 -8.36
N SER A 48 20.26 -4.99 -8.16
CA SER A 48 20.11 -6.13 -7.27
C SER A 48 19.63 -7.36 -8.03
N ASP A 49 20.08 -8.56 -7.61
CA ASP A 49 19.62 -9.82 -8.19
C ASP A 49 18.20 -10.17 -7.73
N VAL A 50 17.90 -9.89 -6.46
CA VAL A 50 16.62 -10.15 -5.80
C VAL A 50 16.21 -8.95 -4.96
N VAL A 51 14.92 -8.63 -4.95
CA VAL A 51 14.35 -7.61 -4.07
C VAL A 51 13.45 -8.29 -3.03
N TYR A 52 13.78 -8.11 -1.76
CA TYR A 52 12.97 -8.58 -0.65
C TYR A 52 12.12 -7.44 -0.09
N LEU A 53 10.81 -7.64 -0.06
CA LEU A 53 9.85 -6.69 0.52
C LEU A 53 9.44 -7.17 1.91
N ALA A 54 9.77 -6.38 2.91
CA ALA A 54 9.64 -6.74 4.33
C ALA A 54 8.79 -5.77 5.18
N PRO A 55 7.67 -5.22 4.69
CA PRO A 55 6.70 -4.56 5.57
C PRO A 55 6.05 -5.56 6.55
N ASP A 56 5.28 -5.02 7.51
CA ASP A 56 4.59 -5.82 8.51
C ASP A 56 3.72 -6.94 7.90
N PRO A 57 3.53 -8.07 8.62
CA PRO A 57 2.80 -9.24 8.10
C PRO A 57 1.27 -9.08 8.11
N ASP A 58 0.76 -7.87 8.18
CA ASP A 58 -0.68 -7.56 8.15
C ASP A 58 -1.14 -7.14 6.73
N ARG A 59 -2.45 -6.87 6.58
CA ARG A 59 -3.04 -6.46 5.29
C ARG A 59 -2.50 -5.12 4.81
N GLU A 60 -2.22 -4.19 5.72
CA GLU A 60 -1.66 -2.89 5.39
C GLU A 60 -0.22 -3.03 4.89
N GLY A 61 0.60 -3.83 5.56
CA GLY A 61 1.96 -4.17 5.12
C GLY A 61 1.95 -4.86 3.75
N GLU A 62 0.99 -5.73 3.49
CA GLU A 62 0.84 -6.38 2.18
C GLU A 62 0.48 -5.38 1.07
N ALA A 63 -0.38 -4.40 1.36
CA ALA A 63 -0.69 -3.32 0.41
C ALA A 63 0.53 -2.45 0.11
N ILE A 64 1.33 -2.12 1.13
CA ILE A 64 2.61 -1.40 0.94
C ILE A 64 3.56 -2.21 0.04
N ALA A 65 3.72 -3.50 0.32
CA ALA A 65 4.56 -4.39 -0.48
C ALA A 65 4.09 -4.48 -1.93
N TRP A 66 2.77 -4.58 -2.14
CA TRP A 66 2.18 -4.63 -3.47
C TRP A 66 2.43 -3.37 -4.29
N HIS A 67 2.20 -2.20 -3.70
CA HIS A 67 2.46 -0.92 -4.36
C HIS A 67 3.94 -0.70 -4.67
N LEU A 68 4.83 -1.11 -3.76
CA LEU A 68 6.27 -1.10 -4.01
C LEU A 68 6.66 -2.04 -5.16
N ALA A 69 6.12 -3.25 -5.18
CA ALA A 69 6.37 -4.21 -6.25
C ALA A 69 5.96 -3.67 -7.61
N ASP A 70 4.81 -3.02 -7.72
CA ASP A 70 4.34 -2.40 -8.96
C ASP A 70 5.31 -1.33 -9.47
N GLU A 71 5.87 -0.52 -8.57
CA GLU A 71 6.81 0.55 -8.93
C GLU A 71 8.20 0.03 -9.34
N ILE A 72 8.68 -1.04 -8.72
CA ILE A 72 10.04 -1.55 -8.95
C ILE A 72 10.11 -2.70 -9.95
N ARG A 73 8.98 -3.33 -10.30
CA ARG A 73 8.91 -4.46 -11.24
C ARG A 73 9.55 -4.18 -12.61
N PRO A 74 9.41 -2.99 -13.22
CA PRO A 74 10.12 -2.67 -14.44
C PRO A 74 11.65 -2.67 -14.33
N ALA A 75 12.19 -2.43 -13.12
CA ALA A 75 13.63 -2.48 -12.87
C ALA A 75 14.11 -3.89 -12.52
N ASN A 76 13.32 -4.64 -11.76
CA ASN A 76 13.63 -5.99 -11.33
C ASN A 76 12.35 -6.77 -11.04
N SER A 77 12.08 -7.83 -11.80
CA SER A 77 10.90 -8.69 -11.64
C SER A 77 11.08 -9.79 -10.58
N ASN A 78 12.30 -10.01 -10.10
CA ASN A 78 12.59 -10.99 -9.07
C ASN A 78 12.34 -10.41 -7.67
N ILE A 79 11.05 -10.30 -7.32
CA ILE A 79 10.56 -9.69 -6.08
C ILE A 79 9.98 -10.79 -5.21
N LYS A 80 10.39 -10.81 -3.95
CA LYS A 80 9.93 -11.76 -2.93
C LYS A 80 9.42 -11.02 -1.70
N ARG A 81 8.42 -11.59 -1.06
CA ARG A 81 7.87 -11.13 0.22
C ARG A 81 8.60 -11.82 1.37
N VAL A 82 8.98 -11.05 2.38
CA VAL A 82 9.59 -11.58 3.61
C VAL A 82 8.71 -11.18 4.79
N LEU A 83 8.33 -12.16 5.60
CA LEU A 83 7.46 -11.99 6.77
C LEU A 83 8.27 -12.19 8.05
N PHE A 84 8.39 -11.15 8.85
CA PHE A 84 9.03 -11.22 10.17
C PHE A 84 7.95 -11.30 11.25
N ASN A 85 8.01 -12.34 12.06
CA ASN A 85 7.18 -12.46 13.28
C ASN A 85 7.88 -11.82 14.48
N GLU A 86 9.21 -11.74 14.43
CA GLU A 86 10.05 -11.11 15.44
C GLU A 86 11.26 -10.45 14.79
N ILE A 87 11.75 -9.36 15.38
CA ILE A 87 12.94 -8.64 14.90
C ILE A 87 14.15 -9.11 15.71
N THR A 88 14.48 -10.38 15.55
CA THR A 88 15.70 -11.00 16.07
C THR A 88 16.60 -11.45 14.92
N GLN A 89 17.89 -11.60 15.18
CA GLN A 89 18.81 -12.09 14.13
C GLN A 89 18.35 -13.44 13.56
N ARG A 90 17.88 -14.33 14.43
CA ARG A 90 17.35 -15.64 14.03
C ARG A 90 16.08 -15.50 13.17
N GLY A 91 15.10 -14.71 13.65
CA GLY A 91 13.84 -14.48 12.92
C GLY A 91 14.05 -13.86 11.54
N ILE A 92 14.98 -12.89 11.44
CA ILE A 92 15.34 -12.27 10.15
C ILE A 92 16.02 -13.29 9.22
N THR A 93 16.97 -14.07 9.72
CA THR A 93 17.66 -15.09 8.91
C THR A 93 16.70 -16.16 8.41
N GLU A 94 15.80 -16.67 9.26
CA GLU A 94 14.79 -17.66 8.90
C GLU A 94 13.81 -17.10 7.85
N ALA A 95 13.36 -15.86 8.01
CA ALA A 95 12.44 -15.22 7.09
C ALA A 95 13.06 -14.99 5.70
N ILE A 96 14.33 -14.57 5.63
CA ILE A 96 15.05 -14.41 4.35
C ILE A 96 15.32 -15.76 3.69
N ALA A 97 15.57 -16.80 4.47
CA ALA A 97 15.77 -18.16 3.96
C ALA A 97 14.46 -18.79 3.40
N ASN A 98 13.29 -18.31 3.84
CA ASN A 98 11.98 -18.81 3.43
C ASN A 98 11.10 -17.67 2.88
N PRO A 99 11.49 -16.99 1.78
CA PRO A 99 10.69 -15.94 1.19
C PRO A 99 9.40 -16.51 0.59
N THR A 100 8.36 -15.69 0.58
CA THR A 100 7.05 -16.03 0.01
C THR A 100 6.73 -15.13 -1.19
N ASP A 101 5.65 -15.43 -1.89
CA ASP A 101 5.08 -14.53 -2.87
C ASP A 101 4.18 -13.48 -2.18
N LEU A 102 3.85 -12.42 -2.91
CA LEU A 102 2.87 -11.42 -2.49
C LEU A 102 1.49 -12.06 -2.36
N ASP A 103 0.79 -11.75 -1.27
CA ASP A 103 -0.54 -12.27 -0.96
C ASP A 103 -1.62 -11.35 -1.56
N LYS A 104 -2.18 -11.79 -2.68
CA LYS A 104 -3.22 -11.04 -3.39
C LYS A 104 -4.49 -10.87 -2.56
N ASP A 105 -4.88 -11.87 -1.79
CA ASP A 105 -6.11 -11.83 -1.00
C ASP A 105 -6.03 -10.77 0.11
N LYS A 106 -4.88 -10.68 0.77
CA LYS A 106 -4.63 -9.62 1.76
C LYS A 106 -4.61 -8.23 1.12
N TYR A 107 -4.00 -8.11 -0.06
CA TYR A 107 -4.01 -6.87 -0.82
C TYR A 107 -5.43 -6.46 -1.22
N ASP A 108 -6.20 -7.36 -1.80
CA ASP A 108 -7.58 -7.13 -2.22
C ASP A 108 -8.49 -6.75 -1.02
N ALA A 109 -8.30 -7.40 0.13
CA ALA A 109 -9.02 -7.07 1.35
C ALA A 109 -8.71 -5.64 1.83
N GLN A 110 -7.45 -5.22 1.81
CA GLN A 110 -7.06 -3.85 2.17
C GLN A 110 -7.56 -2.82 1.15
N GLN A 111 -7.51 -3.15 -0.13
CA GLN A 111 -8.03 -2.32 -1.21
C GLN A 111 -9.54 -2.10 -1.06
N THR A 112 -10.29 -3.16 -0.81
CA THR A 112 -11.74 -3.10 -0.57
C THR A 112 -12.06 -2.21 0.62
N ARG A 113 -11.37 -2.37 1.73
CA ARG A 113 -11.53 -1.52 2.91
C ARG A 113 -11.23 -0.06 2.59
N ARG A 114 -10.14 0.21 1.87
CA ARG A 114 -9.75 1.58 1.51
C ARG A 114 -10.79 2.26 0.60
N VAL A 115 -11.35 1.50 -0.34
CA VAL A 115 -12.44 1.97 -1.22
C VAL A 115 -13.70 2.27 -0.41
N LEU A 116 -14.12 1.37 0.48
CA LEU A 116 -15.28 1.58 1.35
C LEU A 116 -15.12 2.81 2.23
N ASP A 117 -13.98 2.98 2.89
CA ASP A 117 -13.69 4.16 3.73
C ASP A 117 -13.79 5.46 2.90
N ARG A 118 -13.33 5.43 1.65
CA ARG A 118 -13.40 6.57 0.74
C ARG A 118 -14.84 6.88 0.34
N LEU A 119 -15.62 5.88 -0.03
CA LEU A 119 -17.02 6.04 -0.42
C LEU A 119 -17.87 6.56 0.74
N VAL A 120 -17.72 5.97 1.93
CA VAL A 120 -18.41 6.43 3.15
C VAL A 120 -18.04 7.87 3.47
N GLY A 121 -16.75 8.20 3.45
CA GLY A 121 -16.27 9.55 3.74
C GLY A 121 -16.81 10.60 2.76
N TYR A 122 -16.84 10.31 1.47
CA TYR A 122 -17.26 11.27 0.43
C TYR A 122 -18.76 11.35 0.21
N GLN A 123 -19.50 10.25 0.39
CA GLN A 123 -20.94 10.21 0.12
C GLN A 123 -21.77 10.45 1.37
N ILE A 124 -21.38 9.94 2.53
CA ILE A 124 -22.17 10.02 3.76
C ILE A 124 -21.78 11.22 4.62
N SER A 125 -20.50 11.59 4.72
CA SER A 125 -20.09 12.74 5.52
C SER A 125 -20.78 14.05 5.12
N PRO A 126 -20.97 14.40 3.83
CA PRO A 126 -21.74 15.58 3.44
C PRO A 126 -23.18 15.55 3.91
N ILE A 127 -23.82 14.39 3.98
CA ILE A 127 -25.19 14.24 4.51
C ILE A 127 -25.21 14.57 6.00
N LEU A 128 -24.21 14.12 6.76
CA LEU A 128 -24.05 14.48 8.17
C LEU A 128 -23.88 15.99 8.37
N TRP A 129 -23.13 16.66 7.48
CA TRP A 129 -22.93 18.11 7.55
C TRP A 129 -24.23 18.88 7.31
N THR A 130 -25.08 18.38 6.42
CA THR A 130 -26.36 19.01 6.09
C THR A 130 -27.43 18.75 7.16
N LYS A 131 -27.47 17.54 7.70
CA LYS A 131 -28.56 17.08 8.59
C LYS A 131 -28.23 17.16 10.08
N VAL A 132 -26.97 17.15 10.46
CA VAL A 132 -26.53 17.11 11.86
C VAL A 132 -25.61 18.30 12.17
N ARG A 133 -24.34 18.25 11.78
CA ARG A 133 -23.36 19.29 12.09
C ARG A 133 -22.18 19.23 11.11
N ARG A 134 -21.65 20.40 10.72
CA ARG A 134 -20.41 20.49 9.94
C ARG A 134 -19.23 19.92 10.71
N GLY A 135 -18.30 19.26 9.97
CA GLY A 135 -17.07 18.68 10.50
C GLY A 135 -17.21 17.27 11.04
N LEU A 136 -18.38 16.66 11.02
CA LEU A 136 -18.55 15.24 11.31
C LEU A 136 -18.02 14.37 10.18
N SER A 137 -17.50 13.18 10.54
CA SER A 137 -17.03 12.19 9.57
C SER A 137 -17.73 10.86 9.81
N ALA A 138 -18.29 10.28 8.75
CA ALA A 138 -18.91 8.96 8.81
C ALA A 138 -17.90 7.81 8.96
N GLY A 139 -16.63 8.05 8.69
CA GLY A 139 -15.54 7.06 8.80
C GLY A 139 -14.76 7.12 10.13
N ARG A 140 -15.25 7.84 11.12
CA ARG A 140 -14.64 7.94 12.46
C ARG A 140 -15.49 7.28 13.50
#